data_e650f95397f90479bc8c22824f8fc66b
#
_entry.id   e650f95397f90479bc8c22824f8fc66b
#
_cell.length_a   1.000
_cell.length_b   1.000
_cell.length_c   1.000
_cell.angle_alpha   90.00
_cell.angle_beta   90.00
_cell.angle_gamma   90.00
#
_symmetry.space_group_name_H-M   'P 1'
#
loop_
_entity.id
_entity.type
_entity.pdbx_description
1 polymer ?
#
loop_
_entity_poly.entity_id
_entity_poly.type
_entity_poly.pdbx_seq_one_letter_code
_entity_poly.pdbx_strand_id
1 'polypeptide(L)'
;MQKVFTVFILFSLLLTGCGTFEVYLETTPVGESVLPGAGAIATAEPTLSLVSSSEEIRQAMLESATQWKSIWMDGTVTYYPMDGSAATTTTREQVWIDLTTSRFRVLTGPVEGLAEKFLTSDGMTILEMDLKTGRSQSRQMPKFAMVGQFVPTPQPDTSFPQPLWGQIGTQLSQLAFSSDFAQADGTFKPIGTEFIAERESLIVEWTQAGSGMPSWRMWLDARKAVILKMQGFAEGDSEAIQSEAIVERVIFDDVFASTLFGIPSSLPQFSDVSGLASEPVETGADIPSGRDALGELYFFTLPHQAGQPASLVRLPGMCVVGEAECPELEPVETPFPFNFTLTALSWSPNGNFAAFAYPDTPSGTPYKLWLFDPAADTWTSLFEYAYIDPPFWSPDGEWIAFRVQDGLGGEDVYVVRRDGSEQKNLTGSGNLPEEGRPYVMDGWIAGSILVRSAKLGNEGPVYLIRVADGQVRPMFDTLLTKAAFVPSHEGAWIAYGDYDYSSLKHVLKVSEPDGAHVVELAGFTGGTLYPIVWSPDSRRLAFAYYTEITQGTQTADVYLIDRDGKGLKQVYRGTTVGAVMFSPDGNFLLVSETTSATGSRLFVVDLNTSEQRLVQSPGLSMDTEWYMPSWRK
;
A
#
# COMPACT_ATOMS: atom_id res chain seq x y z
N MET A 1 -14.42 -8.19 -62.76
CA MET A 1 -13.64 -6.97 -62.56
C MET A 1 -14.46 -5.74 -62.97
N GLN A 2 -15.56 -5.48 -62.28
CA GLN A 2 -16.41 -4.31 -62.60
C GLN A 2 -17.47 -4.14 -61.51
N LYS A 3 -17.06 -3.96 -60.25
CA LYS A 3 -17.96 -3.59 -59.13
C LYS A 3 -17.25 -2.92 -57.95
N VAL A 4 -16.05 -2.34 -58.13
CA VAL A 4 -15.29 -1.69 -57.05
C VAL A 4 -15.09 -0.16 -57.28
N PHE A 5 -15.66 0.40 -58.33
CA PHE A 5 -15.40 1.81 -58.70
C PHE A 5 -16.55 2.80 -58.44
N THR A 6 -17.63 2.37 -57.77
CA THR A 6 -18.81 3.24 -57.58
C THR A 6 -19.03 3.74 -56.16
N VAL A 7 -18.13 3.44 -55.22
CA VAL A 7 -18.27 3.93 -53.79
C VAL A 7 -17.35 5.10 -53.46
N PHE A 8 -16.42 5.48 -54.37
CA PHE A 8 -15.44 6.55 -54.06
C PHE A 8 -15.81 7.95 -54.60
N ILE A 9 -16.98 8.12 -55.25
CA ILE A 9 -17.40 9.44 -55.81
C ILE A 9 -18.49 10.12 -54.99
N LEU A 10 -19.01 9.55 -53.91
CA LEU A 10 -20.05 10.17 -53.09
C LEU A 10 -19.57 10.85 -51.79
N PHE A 11 -18.23 10.93 -51.55
CA PHE A 11 -17.68 11.55 -50.35
C PHE A 11 -16.91 12.88 -50.59
N SER A 12 -16.91 13.39 -51.83
CA SER A 12 -16.17 14.60 -52.18
C SER A 12 -17.04 15.84 -52.48
N LEU A 13 -18.31 15.84 -52.06
CA LEU A 13 -19.24 16.93 -52.33
C LEU A 13 -19.89 17.59 -51.11
N LEU A 14 -19.26 17.49 -49.93
CA LEU A 14 -19.78 18.15 -48.72
C LEU A 14 -18.69 18.93 -47.94
N LEU A 15 -17.72 19.55 -48.63
CA LEU A 15 -16.78 20.48 -48.03
C LEU A 15 -16.57 21.72 -48.89
N THR A 16 -17.66 22.49 -49.08
CA THR A 16 -17.57 23.89 -49.51
C THR A 16 -18.45 24.71 -48.57
N GLY A 17 -17.91 25.04 -47.44
CA GLY A 17 -18.40 26.07 -46.55
C GLY A 17 -17.23 26.98 -46.20
N CYS A 18 -17.05 28.06 -46.98
CA CYS A 18 -16.11 29.12 -46.68
C CYS A 18 -16.52 29.81 -45.37
N GLY A 19 -15.69 29.68 -44.33
CA GLY A 19 -15.65 30.58 -43.20
C GLY A 19 -14.21 31.04 -43.02
N THR A 20 -13.95 32.29 -43.39
CA THR A 20 -12.66 32.95 -43.11
C THR A 20 -12.55 33.21 -41.62
N PHE A 21 -11.60 32.58 -40.96
CA PHE A 21 -11.12 32.96 -39.64
C PHE A 21 -9.97 33.96 -39.80
N GLU A 22 -10.20 35.21 -39.42
CA GLU A 22 -9.13 36.19 -39.22
C GLU A 22 -8.48 35.91 -37.88
N VAL A 23 -7.17 35.54 -37.91
CA VAL A 23 -6.33 35.45 -36.72
C VAL A 23 -5.69 36.83 -36.53
N TYR A 24 -6.13 37.58 -35.52
CA TYR A 24 -5.42 38.76 -35.07
C TYR A 24 -4.21 38.34 -34.24
N LEU A 25 -3.01 38.53 -34.80
CA LEU A 25 -1.77 38.49 -34.04
C LEU A 25 -1.54 39.89 -33.44
N GLU A 26 -1.86 40.07 -32.17
CA GLU A 26 -1.38 41.23 -31.43
C GLU A 26 0.07 41.02 -31.05
N THR A 27 0.94 41.80 -31.64
CA THR A 27 2.35 41.95 -31.22
C THR A 27 2.40 42.92 -30.05
N THR A 28 2.66 42.39 -28.84
CA THR A 28 3.00 43.23 -27.69
C THR A 28 4.49 43.54 -27.66
N PRO A 29 4.90 44.77 -27.33
CA PRO A 29 6.30 45.17 -27.30
C PRO A 29 7.04 44.62 -26.08
N VAL A 30 8.28 44.24 -26.29
CA VAL A 30 9.26 43.87 -25.24
C VAL A 30 9.53 45.09 -24.36
N GLY A 31 9.24 44.95 -23.06
CA GLY A 31 9.60 45.97 -22.08
C GLY A 31 9.37 45.53 -20.65
N GLU A 32 10.47 45.44 -19.92
CA GLU A 32 10.64 45.46 -18.47
C GLU A 32 10.27 44.20 -17.65
N SER A 33 11.35 43.68 -17.06
CA SER A 33 11.31 42.68 -15.98
C SER A 33 10.52 43.18 -14.76
N VAL A 34 9.43 42.51 -14.46
CA VAL A 34 8.75 42.61 -13.17
C VAL A 34 8.90 41.28 -12.45
N LEU A 35 9.40 41.37 -11.22
CA LEU A 35 9.60 40.29 -10.26
C LEU A 35 8.36 39.38 -10.14
N PRO A 36 8.49 38.05 -9.95
CA PRO A 36 7.38 37.17 -9.71
C PRO A 36 6.88 37.34 -8.27
N GLY A 37 5.80 38.08 -8.14
CA GLY A 37 5.11 38.32 -6.90
C GLY A 37 3.62 38.44 -7.10
N ALA A 38 2.97 37.39 -7.58
CA ALA A 38 1.56 37.18 -7.42
C ALA A 38 1.31 35.69 -7.49
N GLY A 39 1.29 35.07 -6.33
CA GLY A 39 0.79 33.71 -6.20
C GLY A 39 -0.60 33.62 -6.83
N ALA A 40 -0.86 32.55 -7.57
CA ALA A 40 -2.20 32.19 -7.98
C ALA A 40 -3.10 32.39 -6.77
N ILE A 41 -4.16 33.19 -6.93
CA ILE A 41 -5.22 33.28 -5.95
C ILE A 41 -5.81 31.89 -5.94
N ALA A 42 -5.44 31.10 -4.93
CA ALA A 42 -6.15 29.89 -4.59
C ALA A 42 -7.60 30.33 -4.41
N THR A 43 -8.51 29.81 -5.20
CA THR A 43 -9.94 29.95 -4.95
C THR A 43 -10.14 29.49 -3.52
N ALA A 44 -10.50 30.42 -2.63
CA ALA A 44 -10.74 30.10 -1.24
C ALA A 44 -11.77 28.97 -1.20
N GLU A 45 -11.41 27.84 -0.59
CA GLU A 45 -12.36 26.76 -0.35
C GLU A 45 -13.55 27.34 0.41
N PRO A 46 -14.79 26.94 0.09
CA PRO A 46 -15.97 27.46 0.78
C PRO A 46 -15.83 27.17 2.27
N THR A 47 -15.77 28.21 3.07
CA THR A 47 -15.63 28.10 4.52
C THR A 47 -16.98 28.36 5.16
N LEU A 48 -17.48 27.39 5.96
CA LEU A 48 -18.68 27.56 6.76
C LEU A 48 -18.51 28.71 7.77
N SER A 49 -19.55 29.53 7.92
CA SER A 49 -19.51 30.70 8.78
C SER A 49 -20.89 31.00 9.38
N LEU A 50 -20.95 31.97 10.29
CA LEU A 50 -22.21 32.42 10.93
C LEU A 50 -23.28 32.94 9.94
N VAL A 51 -22.91 33.29 8.72
CA VAL A 51 -23.83 33.74 7.68
C VAL A 51 -24.25 32.62 6.75
N SER A 52 -23.73 31.42 6.91
CA SER A 52 -24.11 30.25 6.11
C SER A 52 -25.57 29.87 6.39
N SER A 53 -26.32 29.64 5.32
CA SER A 53 -27.71 29.19 5.39
C SER A 53 -27.80 27.72 5.81
N SER A 54 -28.99 27.28 6.25
CA SER A 54 -29.23 25.86 6.59
C SER A 54 -28.93 24.93 5.42
N GLU A 55 -29.20 25.34 4.19
CA GLU A 55 -28.97 24.52 3.00
C GLU A 55 -27.47 24.47 2.65
N GLU A 56 -26.74 25.57 2.76
CA GLU A 56 -25.28 25.58 2.57
C GLU A 56 -24.58 24.69 3.60
N ILE A 57 -25.03 24.72 4.85
CA ILE A 57 -24.50 23.83 5.91
C ILE A 57 -24.80 22.36 5.57
N ARG A 58 -26.04 22.06 5.20
CA ARG A 58 -26.47 20.71 4.78
C ARG A 58 -25.63 20.20 3.62
N GLN A 59 -25.46 21.01 2.58
CA GLN A 59 -24.69 20.63 1.40
C GLN A 59 -23.22 20.38 1.73
N ALA A 60 -22.60 21.24 2.54
CA ALA A 60 -21.23 21.06 2.99
C ALA A 60 -21.04 19.75 3.80
N MET A 61 -22.00 19.42 4.66
CA MET A 61 -22.02 18.16 5.41
C MET A 61 -22.19 16.95 4.48
N LEU A 62 -23.07 17.01 3.48
CA LEU A 62 -23.25 15.93 2.50
C LEU A 62 -22.00 15.69 1.67
N GLU A 63 -21.26 16.74 1.35
CA GLU A 63 -20.03 16.67 0.56
C GLU A 63 -18.75 16.44 1.41
N SER A 64 -18.86 16.43 2.73
CA SER A 64 -17.73 16.37 3.65
C SER A 64 -16.75 15.23 3.35
N ALA A 65 -17.26 14.03 3.07
CA ALA A 65 -16.41 12.86 2.79
C ALA A 65 -15.63 12.98 1.46
N THR A 66 -15.93 13.97 0.60
CA THR A 66 -15.15 14.27 -0.60
C THR A 66 -13.98 15.22 -0.35
N GLN A 67 -13.94 15.83 0.83
CA GLN A 67 -12.97 16.85 1.21
C GLN A 67 -11.72 16.28 1.91
N TRP A 68 -11.67 14.97 2.15
CA TRP A 68 -10.54 14.29 2.77
C TRP A 68 -10.43 12.85 2.28
N LYS A 69 -9.22 12.29 2.36
CA LYS A 69 -8.93 10.90 1.95
C LYS A 69 -8.77 9.98 3.13
N SER A 70 -8.20 10.50 4.20
CA SER A 70 -8.00 9.78 5.45
C SER A 70 -8.19 10.72 6.63
N ILE A 71 -8.58 10.16 7.78
CA ILE A 71 -8.74 10.93 9.01
C ILE A 71 -8.28 10.09 10.21
N TRP A 72 -7.52 10.71 11.10
CA TRP A 72 -7.27 10.23 12.43
C TRP A 72 -7.92 11.16 13.45
N MET A 73 -8.61 10.58 14.43
CA MET A 73 -9.24 11.29 15.52
C MET A 73 -8.92 10.61 16.83
N ASP A 74 -8.65 11.39 17.87
CA ASP A 74 -8.53 10.96 19.24
C ASP A 74 -9.43 11.84 20.10
N GLY A 75 -10.24 11.24 20.95
CA GLY A 75 -11.20 12.01 21.72
C GLY A 75 -11.96 11.18 22.73
N THR A 76 -12.99 11.79 23.30
CA THR A 76 -13.79 11.20 24.37
C THR A 76 -15.27 11.22 24.04
N VAL A 77 -15.97 10.22 24.57
CA VAL A 77 -17.42 10.07 24.50
C VAL A 77 -17.98 9.93 25.91
N THR A 78 -18.88 10.84 26.29
CA THR A 78 -19.49 10.88 27.61
C THR A 78 -21.01 10.69 27.53
N TYR A 79 -21.54 9.81 28.34
CA TYR A 79 -22.98 9.63 28.53
C TYR A 79 -23.39 10.12 29.92
N TYR A 80 -24.46 10.92 29.95
CA TYR A 80 -25.08 11.48 31.16
C TYR A 80 -26.42 10.78 31.41
N PRO A 81 -26.53 9.86 32.37
CA PRO A 81 -27.80 9.20 32.68
C PRO A 81 -28.82 10.19 33.20
N MET A 82 -30.01 10.22 32.58
CA MET A 82 -31.06 11.19 32.91
C MET A 82 -31.88 10.81 34.14
N ASP A 83 -31.88 9.54 34.51
CA ASP A 83 -32.69 9.00 35.63
C ASP A 83 -31.92 8.95 36.98
N GLY A 84 -30.66 9.37 36.98
CA GLY A 84 -29.78 9.30 38.16
C GLY A 84 -29.47 7.88 38.66
N SER A 85 -29.86 6.84 37.89
CA SER A 85 -29.71 5.43 38.24
C SER A 85 -28.30 4.89 38.00
N ALA A 86 -27.50 5.56 37.16
CA ALA A 86 -26.15 5.18 36.82
C ALA A 86 -25.17 6.38 36.95
N ALA A 87 -23.90 6.09 37.05
CA ALA A 87 -22.86 7.11 37.03
C ALA A 87 -22.60 7.57 35.59
N THR A 88 -22.21 8.83 35.42
CA THR A 88 -21.66 9.34 34.15
C THR A 88 -20.50 8.45 33.70
N THR A 89 -20.52 8.03 32.43
CA THR A 89 -19.47 7.20 31.84
C THR A 89 -18.76 7.95 30.73
N THR A 90 -17.44 8.01 30.82
CA THR A 90 -16.59 8.59 29.77
C THR A 90 -15.64 7.53 29.25
N THR A 91 -15.58 7.38 27.95
CA THR A 91 -14.67 6.48 27.23
C THR A 91 -13.78 7.28 26.29
N ARG A 92 -12.53 6.88 26.16
CA ARG A 92 -11.62 7.37 25.12
C ARG A 92 -11.77 6.51 23.89
N GLU A 93 -11.78 7.15 22.73
CA GLU A 93 -11.81 6.49 21.44
C GLU A 93 -10.71 7.08 20.54
N GLN A 94 -9.99 6.20 19.85
CA GLN A 94 -9.11 6.58 18.75
C GLN A 94 -9.59 5.92 17.46
N VAL A 95 -9.66 6.71 16.41
CA VAL A 95 -10.27 6.33 15.12
C VAL A 95 -9.30 6.63 13.99
N TRP A 96 -9.09 5.66 13.13
CA TRP A 96 -8.39 5.79 11.85
C TRP A 96 -9.35 5.35 10.75
N ILE A 97 -9.55 6.18 9.74
CA ILE A 97 -10.39 5.88 8.58
C ILE A 97 -9.60 6.24 7.32
N ASP A 98 -9.49 5.30 6.41
CA ASP A 98 -8.92 5.47 5.08
C ASP A 98 -10.03 5.25 4.04
N LEU A 99 -10.52 6.33 3.45
CA LEU A 99 -11.58 6.28 2.43
C LEU A 99 -11.08 5.65 1.13
N THR A 100 -9.79 5.75 0.84
CA THR A 100 -9.23 5.27 -0.43
C THR A 100 -9.25 3.75 -0.52
N THR A 101 -9.22 3.07 0.61
CA THR A 101 -9.21 1.59 0.71
C THR A 101 -10.38 1.04 1.51
N SER A 102 -11.30 1.90 1.97
CA SER A 102 -12.43 1.54 2.86
C SER A 102 -12.00 0.80 4.12
N ARG A 103 -10.84 1.11 4.64
CA ARG A 103 -10.31 0.53 5.87
C ARG A 103 -10.53 1.46 7.04
N PHE A 104 -10.76 0.88 8.19
CA PHE A 104 -10.82 1.64 9.43
C PHE A 104 -10.31 0.82 10.61
N ARG A 105 -9.91 1.53 11.66
CA ARG A 105 -9.52 0.98 12.95
C ARG A 105 -10.08 1.87 14.05
N VAL A 106 -10.58 1.27 15.12
CA VAL A 106 -11.04 1.97 16.32
C VAL A 106 -10.52 1.27 17.56
N LEU A 107 -9.99 2.04 18.49
CA LEU A 107 -9.68 1.62 19.85
C LEU A 107 -10.63 2.31 20.81
N THR A 108 -11.17 1.56 21.77
CA THR A 108 -12.06 2.11 22.83
C THR A 108 -11.62 1.60 24.18
N GLY A 109 -11.61 2.47 25.17
CA GLY A 109 -11.25 2.11 26.56
C GLY A 109 -11.51 3.25 27.54
N PRO A 110 -11.07 3.14 28.79
CA PRO A 110 -11.14 4.21 29.76
C PRO A 110 -10.26 5.40 29.35
N VAL A 111 -10.57 6.59 29.83
CA VAL A 111 -9.79 7.81 29.56
C VAL A 111 -8.33 7.65 30.02
N GLU A 112 -8.15 7.05 31.18
CA GLU A 112 -6.85 6.66 31.71
C GLU A 112 -6.73 5.13 31.73
N GLY A 113 -5.75 4.60 30.99
CA GLY A 113 -5.50 3.16 30.95
C GLY A 113 -5.34 2.59 29.53
N LEU A 114 -5.46 1.28 29.43
CA LEU A 114 -5.29 0.55 28.17
C LEU A 114 -6.60 0.47 27.39
N ALA A 115 -6.48 0.32 26.08
CA ALA A 115 -7.63 0.00 25.23
C ALA A 115 -8.27 -1.33 25.67
N GLU A 116 -9.59 -1.39 25.65
CA GLU A 116 -10.38 -2.56 26.06
C GLU A 116 -11.09 -3.24 24.90
N LYS A 117 -11.34 -2.50 23.85
CA LYS A 117 -11.94 -3.00 22.61
C LYS A 117 -11.16 -2.53 21.40
N PHE A 118 -11.09 -3.40 20.44
CA PHE A 118 -10.49 -3.17 19.14
C PHE A 118 -11.46 -3.52 18.05
N LEU A 119 -11.63 -2.61 17.10
CA LEU A 119 -12.46 -2.80 15.93
C LEU A 119 -11.63 -2.42 14.70
N THR A 120 -11.58 -3.28 13.70
CA THR A 120 -10.84 -3.00 12.46
C THR A 120 -11.56 -3.57 11.24
N SER A 121 -11.25 -3.01 10.08
CA SER A 121 -11.70 -3.54 8.80
C SER A 121 -10.61 -3.44 7.74
N ASP A 122 -10.51 -4.51 6.95
CA ASP A 122 -9.67 -4.60 5.76
C ASP A 122 -10.37 -4.07 4.48
N GLY A 123 -11.55 -3.46 4.63
CA GLY A 123 -12.41 -3.01 3.53
C GLY A 123 -13.47 -4.04 3.08
N MET A 124 -13.42 -5.27 3.58
CA MET A 124 -14.37 -6.34 3.25
C MET A 124 -14.99 -6.98 4.49
N THR A 125 -14.20 -7.14 5.53
CA THR A 125 -14.58 -7.80 6.78
C THR A 125 -14.33 -6.85 7.95
N ILE A 126 -15.21 -6.85 8.91
CA ILE A 126 -15.05 -6.15 10.18
C ILE A 126 -14.69 -7.20 11.23
N LEU A 127 -13.58 -6.99 11.93
CA LEU A 127 -13.17 -7.75 13.10
C LEU A 127 -13.39 -6.89 14.34
N GLU A 128 -14.10 -7.41 15.30
CA GLU A 128 -14.26 -6.84 16.65
C GLU A 128 -13.61 -7.76 17.67
N MET A 129 -12.79 -7.21 18.55
CA MET A 129 -12.09 -7.96 19.59
C MET A 129 -12.24 -7.26 20.95
N ASP A 130 -12.62 -8.04 21.95
CA ASP A 130 -12.55 -7.66 23.35
C ASP A 130 -11.13 -7.96 23.86
N LEU A 131 -10.37 -6.93 24.14
CA LEU A 131 -8.95 -7.05 24.50
C LEU A 131 -8.73 -7.57 25.93
N LYS A 132 -9.77 -7.50 26.80
CA LYS A 132 -9.72 -8.07 28.16
C LYS A 132 -9.87 -9.59 28.14
N THR A 133 -10.74 -10.10 27.29
CA THR A 133 -11.09 -11.53 27.25
C THR A 133 -10.41 -12.27 26.10
N GLY A 134 -9.85 -11.58 25.12
CA GLY A 134 -9.32 -12.14 23.89
C GLY A 134 -10.38 -12.69 22.93
N ARG A 135 -11.67 -12.48 23.22
CA ARG A 135 -12.76 -12.94 22.35
C ARG A 135 -12.86 -12.03 21.14
N SER A 136 -12.96 -12.64 19.97
CA SER A 136 -13.16 -11.91 18.72
C SER A 136 -14.36 -12.43 17.94
N GLN A 137 -14.98 -11.56 17.17
CA GLN A 137 -16.02 -11.90 16.21
C GLN A 137 -15.76 -11.14 14.91
N SER A 138 -16.09 -11.75 13.78
CA SER A 138 -15.98 -11.12 12.47
C SER A 138 -17.32 -11.12 11.76
N ARG A 139 -17.57 -10.09 10.95
CA ARG A 139 -18.76 -9.95 10.10
C ARG A 139 -18.40 -9.28 8.80
N GLN A 140 -19.19 -9.49 7.76
CA GLN A 140 -18.98 -8.81 6.49
C GLN A 140 -19.21 -7.30 6.60
N MET A 141 -18.41 -6.54 5.89
CA MET A 141 -18.61 -5.10 5.72
C MET A 141 -19.96 -4.85 5.02
N PRO A 142 -20.82 -3.98 5.53
CA PRO A 142 -22.02 -3.58 4.81
C PRO A 142 -21.69 -2.95 3.46
N LYS A 143 -22.54 -3.18 2.46
CA LYS A 143 -22.30 -2.69 1.08
C LYS A 143 -22.05 -1.19 0.99
N PHE A 144 -22.75 -0.37 1.79
CA PHE A 144 -22.59 1.08 1.79
C PHE A 144 -21.20 1.56 2.25
N ALA A 145 -20.46 0.71 2.94
CA ALA A 145 -19.14 1.03 3.46
C ALA A 145 -18.01 0.37 2.65
N MET A 146 -18.33 -0.36 1.58
CA MET A 146 -17.35 -0.94 0.68
C MET A 146 -16.76 0.12 -0.28
N VAL A 147 -15.59 -0.16 -0.84
CA VAL A 147 -14.93 0.70 -1.83
C VAL A 147 -15.91 1.11 -2.93
N GLY A 148 -15.94 2.40 -3.27
CA GLY A 148 -16.83 2.97 -4.27
C GLY A 148 -18.27 3.24 -3.81
N GLN A 149 -18.64 2.84 -2.59
CA GLN A 149 -19.97 3.06 -2.02
C GLN A 149 -19.90 3.71 -0.63
N PHE A 150 -18.78 4.31 -0.31
CA PHE A 150 -18.43 4.80 1.04
C PHE A 150 -19.27 6.01 1.48
N VAL A 151 -19.81 6.76 0.53
CA VAL A 151 -20.71 7.89 0.82
C VAL A 151 -22.14 7.41 0.58
N PRO A 152 -22.98 7.29 1.62
CA PRO A 152 -24.37 6.89 1.43
C PRO A 152 -25.12 7.93 0.59
N THR A 153 -25.91 7.44 -0.36
CA THR A 153 -26.79 8.32 -1.12
C THR A 153 -27.84 8.90 -0.16
N PRO A 154 -28.09 10.23 -0.14
CA PRO A 154 -29.10 10.84 0.70
C PRO A 154 -30.46 10.14 0.54
N GLN A 155 -31.08 9.77 1.65
CA GLN A 155 -32.46 9.24 1.66
C GLN A 155 -33.42 10.35 2.05
N PRO A 156 -34.25 10.86 1.15
CA PRO A 156 -34.98 12.10 1.34
C PRO A 156 -36.10 12.06 2.38
N ASP A 157 -36.43 10.92 2.95
CA ASP A 157 -37.63 10.75 3.80
C ASP A 157 -37.36 10.32 5.24
N THR A 158 -36.13 10.55 5.77
CA THR A 158 -35.85 10.23 7.17
C THR A 158 -36.21 11.39 8.08
N SER A 159 -37.15 11.18 9.01
CA SER A 159 -37.56 12.19 9.99
C SER A 159 -36.52 12.46 11.08
N PHE A 160 -35.54 11.56 11.25
CA PHE A 160 -34.45 11.67 12.22
C PHE A 160 -33.17 11.09 11.63
N PRO A 161 -31.98 11.71 11.84
CA PRO A 161 -30.73 11.18 11.33
C PRO A 161 -30.47 9.76 11.82
N GLN A 162 -30.11 8.89 10.87
CA GLN A 162 -29.74 7.50 11.18
C GLN A 162 -28.32 7.26 10.71
N PRO A 163 -27.33 7.47 11.60
CA PRO A 163 -25.93 7.32 11.24
C PRO A 163 -25.63 5.87 10.82
N LEU A 164 -25.39 5.68 9.52
CA LEU A 164 -25.06 4.36 8.98
C LEU A 164 -23.74 3.84 9.56
N TRP A 165 -22.78 4.75 9.76
CA TRP A 165 -21.52 4.43 10.42
C TRP A 165 -21.67 4.02 11.87
N GLY A 166 -22.74 4.41 12.55
CA GLY A 166 -23.09 3.91 13.88
C GLY A 166 -23.39 2.41 13.93
N GLN A 167 -23.67 1.79 12.80
CA GLN A 167 -23.91 0.35 12.71
C GLN A 167 -22.61 -0.46 12.60
N ILE A 168 -21.50 0.15 12.22
CA ILE A 168 -20.21 -0.52 11.99
C ILE A 168 -19.09 0.01 12.85
N GLY A 169 -19.13 1.26 13.25
CA GLY A 169 -18.11 1.92 14.05
C GLY A 169 -18.56 2.25 15.46
N THR A 170 -17.95 3.26 16.03
CA THR A 170 -18.24 3.81 17.36
C THR A 170 -18.79 5.22 17.25
N GLN A 171 -19.12 5.84 18.37
CA GLN A 171 -19.73 7.17 18.37
C GLN A 171 -18.76 8.24 17.84
N LEU A 172 -17.46 8.17 18.19
CA LEU A 172 -16.48 9.12 17.67
C LEU A 172 -16.27 8.92 16.15
N SER A 173 -16.26 7.68 15.67
CA SER A 173 -16.10 7.39 14.23
C SER A 173 -17.24 7.92 13.37
N GLN A 174 -18.46 8.03 13.91
CA GLN A 174 -19.61 8.61 13.21
C GLN A 174 -19.40 10.09 12.92
N LEU A 175 -18.66 10.81 13.76
CA LEU A 175 -18.43 12.25 13.59
C LEU A 175 -17.66 12.58 12.30
N ALA A 176 -16.87 11.65 11.80
CA ALA A 176 -16.19 11.77 10.51
C ALA A 176 -17.15 11.87 9.33
N PHE A 177 -18.36 11.31 9.47
CA PHE A 177 -19.36 11.23 8.43
C PHE A 177 -20.56 12.14 8.73
N SER A 178 -20.34 13.45 8.70
CA SER A 178 -21.38 14.45 8.91
C SER A 178 -22.53 14.32 7.89
N SER A 179 -22.27 13.72 6.73
CA SER A 179 -23.29 13.39 5.72
C SER A 179 -24.42 12.52 6.27
N ASP A 180 -24.12 11.62 7.21
CA ASP A 180 -25.13 10.76 7.84
C ASP A 180 -26.17 11.58 8.64
N PHE A 181 -25.72 12.69 9.24
CA PHE A 181 -26.59 13.60 9.99
C PHE A 181 -27.33 14.60 9.09
N ALA A 182 -26.79 14.92 7.93
CA ALA A 182 -27.36 15.86 6.98
C ALA A 182 -28.56 15.31 6.21
N GLN A 183 -28.79 13.99 6.23
CA GLN A 183 -29.84 13.33 5.44
C GLN A 183 -31.24 13.53 6.04
N ALA A 184 -31.35 13.80 7.33
CA ALA A 184 -32.64 13.94 8.00
C ALA A 184 -33.32 15.27 7.71
N ASP A 185 -34.65 15.25 7.72
CA ASP A 185 -35.47 16.45 7.56
C ASP A 185 -35.42 17.31 8.81
N GLY A 186 -34.93 18.53 8.66
CA GLY A 186 -34.72 19.45 9.76
C GLY A 186 -33.97 20.71 9.31
N THR A 187 -33.69 21.59 10.25
CA THR A 187 -32.98 22.85 9.99
C THR A 187 -31.66 22.90 10.76
N PHE A 188 -30.63 23.39 10.10
CA PHE A 188 -29.33 23.70 10.67
C PHE A 188 -29.24 25.21 10.91
N LYS A 189 -29.04 25.61 12.17
CA LYS A 189 -28.95 27.01 12.56
C LYS A 189 -27.56 27.30 13.13
N PRO A 190 -26.72 28.12 12.47
CA PRO A 190 -25.46 28.55 13.02
C PRO A 190 -25.70 29.47 14.23
N ILE A 191 -24.98 29.21 15.35
CA ILE A 191 -25.14 29.94 16.60
C ILE A 191 -23.84 30.53 17.16
N GLY A 192 -22.67 30.12 16.65
CA GLY A 192 -21.38 30.58 17.15
C GLY A 192 -20.22 29.93 16.39
N THR A 193 -19.02 30.27 16.81
CA THR A 193 -17.77 29.62 16.38
C THR A 193 -16.91 29.29 17.58
N GLU A 194 -16.15 28.20 17.52
CA GLU A 194 -15.21 27.75 18.56
C GLU A 194 -14.05 27.02 17.93
N PHE A 195 -12.91 26.98 18.59
CA PHE A 195 -11.78 26.13 18.17
C PHE A 195 -11.85 24.78 18.88
N ILE A 196 -11.99 23.71 18.10
CA ILE A 196 -11.95 22.32 18.58
C ILE A 196 -10.78 21.62 17.87
N ALA A 197 -9.95 20.91 18.62
CA ALA A 197 -8.75 20.23 18.11
C ALA A 197 -7.87 21.16 17.23
N GLU A 198 -7.68 22.42 17.70
CA GLU A 198 -6.93 23.49 17.00
C GLU A 198 -7.54 23.92 15.63
N ARG A 199 -8.79 23.60 15.38
CA ARG A 199 -9.49 23.90 14.13
C ARG A 199 -10.70 24.81 14.38
N GLU A 200 -10.82 25.83 13.53
CA GLU A 200 -12.00 26.71 13.55
C GLU A 200 -13.23 25.88 13.19
N SER A 201 -14.25 25.95 14.04
CA SER A 201 -15.48 25.18 13.91
C SER A 201 -16.70 26.08 14.00
N LEU A 202 -17.67 25.86 13.12
CA LEU A 202 -18.99 26.49 13.19
C LEU A 202 -19.88 25.69 14.14
N ILE A 203 -20.46 26.36 15.12
CA ILE A 203 -21.43 25.76 16.04
C ILE A 203 -22.82 25.82 15.40
N VAL A 204 -23.43 24.66 15.23
CA VAL A 204 -24.72 24.50 14.54
C VAL A 204 -25.69 23.73 15.42
N GLU A 205 -26.90 24.25 15.61
CA GLU A 205 -28.02 23.51 16.18
C GLU A 205 -28.86 22.88 15.09
N TRP A 206 -29.12 21.58 15.22
CA TRP A 206 -30.06 20.87 14.36
C TRP A 206 -31.39 20.69 15.07
N THR A 207 -32.48 21.11 14.40
CA THR A 207 -33.84 20.99 14.88
C THR A 207 -34.65 20.17 13.89
N GLN A 208 -35.28 19.10 14.35
CA GLN A 208 -36.14 18.23 13.56
C GLN A 208 -37.33 19.01 13.02
N ALA A 209 -37.77 18.68 11.79
CA ALA A 209 -38.98 19.27 11.20
C ALA A 209 -40.21 19.05 12.09
N GLY A 210 -40.88 20.15 12.42
CA GLY A 210 -42.07 20.13 13.31
C GLY A 210 -41.73 20.14 14.80
N SER A 211 -40.46 20.04 15.23
CA SER A 211 -40.02 20.25 16.59
C SER A 211 -39.71 21.73 16.83
N GLY A 212 -40.01 22.23 18.00
CA GLY A 212 -39.67 23.60 18.39
C GLY A 212 -38.30 23.72 19.09
N MET A 213 -37.60 22.58 19.35
CA MET A 213 -36.38 22.53 20.12
C MET A 213 -35.29 21.79 19.36
N PRO A 214 -33.99 22.22 19.50
CA PRO A 214 -32.87 21.50 18.92
C PRO A 214 -32.70 20.14 19.60
N SER A 215 -32.40 19.10 18.78
CA SER A 215 -32.06 17.76 19.25
C SER A 215 -30.56 17.57 19.40
N TRP A 216 -29.77 18.29 18.60
CA TRP A 216 -28.31 18.22 18.63
C TRP A 216 -27.66 19.58 18.44
N ARG A 217 -26.50 19.73 19.03
CA ARG A 217 -25.55 20.80 18.76
C ARG A 217 -24.25 20.20 18.26
N MET A 218 -23.76 20.69 17.12
CA MET A 218 -22.60 20.17 16.42
C MET A 218 -21.59 21.29 16.18
N TRP A 219 -20.32 20.97 16.29
CA TRP A 219 -19.19 21.82 15.93
C TRP A 219 -18.59 21.27 14.63
N LEU A 220 -18.89 21.91 13.53
CA LEU A 220 -18.44 21.52 12.20
C LEU A 220 -17.11 22.19 11.88
N ASP A 221 -16.07 21.41 11.50
CA ASP A 221 -14.87 21.99 10.91
C ASP A 221 -15.24 22.95 9.78
N ALA A 222 -14.79 24.20 9.86
CA ALA A 222 -15.24 25.25 8.94
C ALA A 222 -14.88 24.98 7.47
N ARG A 223 -13.86 24.16 7.20
CA ARG A 223 -13.37 23.85 5.85
C ARG A 223 -13.83 22.49 5.33
N LYS A 224 -13.83 21.48 6.18
CA LYS A 224 -14.10 20.08 5.76
C LYS A 224 -15.50 19.59 6.18
N ALA A 225 -16.23 20.38 6.96
CA ALA A 225 -17.56 20.08 7.50
C ALA A 225 -17.66 18.73 8.26
N VAL A 226 -16.52 18.21 8.77
CA VAL A 226 -16.47 17.08 9.70
C VAL A 226 -16.94 17.57 11.07
N ILE A 227 -17.68 16.74 11.81
CA ILE A 227 -18.11 17.07 13.16
C ILE A 227 -16.93 16.83 14.11
N LEU A 228 -16.47 17.86 14.81
CA LEU A 228 -15.38 17.75 15.80
C LEU A 228 -15.88 17.67 17.24
N LYS A 229 -17.14 18.10 17.48
CA LYS A 229 -17.82 17.93 18.77
C LYS A 229 -19.32 17.83 18.50
N MET A 230 -19.99 16.99 19.29
CA MET A 230 -21.44 16.85 19.21
C MET A 230 -22.03 16.66 20.60
N GLN A 231 -23.14 17.36 20.87
CA GLN A 231 -23.99 17.20 22.04
C GLN A 231 -25.38 16.75 21.62
N GLY A 232 -25.85 15.67 22.23
CA GLY A 232 -27.23 15.24 22.12
C GLY A 232 -28.03 15.70 23.36
N PHE A 233 -29.22 16.24 23.13
CA PHE A 233 -30.10 16.73 24.20
C PHE A 233 -31.19 15.73 24.54
N ALA A 234 -31.70 15.81 25.76
CA ALA A 234 -32.87 15.07 26.17
C ALA A 234 -34.11 15.54 25.43
N GLU A 235 -35.05 14.63 25.17
CA GLU A 235 -36.30 14.97 24.51
C GLU A 235 -37.08 16.03 25.31
N GLY A 236 -37.35 17.15 24.66
CA GLY A 236 -38.08 18.28 25.24
C GLY A 236 -37.26 19.21 26.16
N ASP A 237 -35.94 19.01 26.27
CA ASP A 237 -35.04 19.87 27.06
C ASP A 237 -33.71 20.11 26.34
N SER A 238 -33.55 21.26 25.71
CA SER A 238 -32.33 21.64 24.99
C SER A 238 -31.16 22.09 25.89
N GLU A 239 -31.33 22.10 27.20
CA GLU A 239 -30.27 22.37 28.17
C GLU A 239 -29.73 21.11 28.84
N ALA A 240 -30.53 20.03 28.82
CA ALA A 240 -30.14 18.75 29.41
C ALA A 240 -29.33 17.90 28.41
N ILE A 241 -28.02 17.95 28.53
CA ILE A 241 -27.09 17.14 27.70
C ILE A 241 -27.20 15.68 28.14
N GLN A 242 -27.53 14.78 27.20
CA GLN A 242 -27.62 13.34 27.38
C GLN A 242 -26.34 12.62 26.93
N SER A 243 -25.70 13.14 25.89
CA SER A 243 -24.44 12.60 25.39
C SER A 243 -23.55 13.71 24.84
N GLU A 244 -22.24 13.54 24.96
CA GLU A 244 -21.27 14.43 24.38
C GLU A 244 -20.11 13.59 23.77
N ALA A 245 -19.72 13.90 22.53
CA ALA A 245 -18.53 13.38 21.90
C ALA A 245 -17.63 14.53 21.49
N ILE A 246 -16.35 14.49 21.86
CA ILE A 246 -15.38 15.57 21.61
C ILE A 246 -14.14 14.94 20.97
N VAL A 247 -13.74 15.47 19.83
CA VAL A 247 -12.45 15.22 19.20
C VAL A 247 -11.44 16.17 19.82
N GLU A 248 -10.44 15.64 20.50
CA GLU A 248 -9.36 16.41 21.14
C GLU A 248 -8.21 16.65 20.17
N ARG A 249 -7.98 15.71 19.26
CA ARG A 249 -6.94 15.77 18.22
C ARG A 249 -7.49 15.22 16.91
N VAL A 250 -7.17 15.88 15.78
CA VAL A 250 -7.56 15.43 14.43
C VAL A 250 -6.46 15.70 13.42
N ILE A 251 -6.22 14.74 12.55
CA ILE A 251 -5.32 14.87 11.41
C ILE A 251 -6.04 14.37 10.17
N PHE A 252 -6.00 15.16 9.10
CA PHE A 252 -6.58 14.83 7.81
C PHE A 252 -5.51 14.53 6.78
N ASP A 253 -5.87 13.70 5.82
CA ASP A 253 -5.09 13.41 4.60
C ASP A 253 -3.70 12.81 4.91
N ASP A 254 -3.63 12.10 6.03
CA ASP A 254 -2.44 11.41 6.49
C ASP A 254 -2.31 10.02 5.84
N VAL A 255 -1.09 9.53 5.67
CA VAL A 255 -0.85 8.21 5.07
C VAL A 255 -0.71 7.18 6.19
N PHE A 256 -1.70 6.32 6.33
CA PHE A 256 -1.68 5.26 7.31
C PHE A 256 -0.98 4.01 6.78
N ALA A 257 -0.13 3.39 7.62
CA ALA A 257 0.43 2.09 7.29
C ALA A 257 -0.68 1.04 7.15
N SER A 258 -0.59 0.17 6.14
CA SER A 258 -1.61 -0.87 5.92
C SER A 258 -1.71 -1.86 7.08
N THR A 259 -0.60 -2.11 7.78
CA THR A 259 -0.52 -2.95 8.98
C THR A 259 -1.38 -2.42 10.13
N LEU A 260 -1.67 -1.12 10.14
CA LEU A 260 -2.53 -0.49 11.14
C LEU A 260 -3.95 -1.08 11.16
N PHE A 261 -4.46 -1.53 10.00
CA PHE A 261 -5.81 -2.09 9.84
C PHE A 261 -5.85 -3.62 9.93
N GLY A 262 -4.69 -4.26 10.13
CA GLY A 262 -4.58 -5.71 10.33
C GLY A 262 -4.92 -6.14 11.77
N ILE A 263 -4.88 -7.45 11.98
CA ILE A 263 -4.92 -8.02 13.33
C ILE A 263 -3.58 -7.71 13.99
N PRO A 264 -3.56 -6.99 15.12
CA PRO A 264 -2.30 -6.65 15.77
C PRO A 264 -1.62 -7.89 16.36
N SER A 265 -0.30 -7.97 16.22
CA SER A 265 0.52 -9.04 16.81
C SER A 265 0.69 -8.89 18.33
N SER A 266 0.45 -7.69 18.86
CA SER A 266 0.42 -7.36 20.29
C SER A 266 -0.91 -6.70 20.66
N LEU A 267 -1.23 -6.61 21.95
CA LEU A 267 -2.43 -5.89 22.39
C LEU A 267 -2.34 -4.42 21.97
N PRO A 268 -3.25 -3.93 21.12
CA PRO A 268 -3.21 -2.55 20.64
C PRO A 268 -3.44 -1.58 21.80
N GLN A 269 -2.68 -0.50 21.80
CA GLN A 269 -2.78 0.55 22.80
C GLN A 269 -3.11 1.89 22.16
N PHE A 270 -3.61 2.84 22.96
CA PHE A 270 -3.79 4.22 22.52
C PHE A 270 -2.43 4.83 22.14
N SER A 271 -2.40 5.54 21.03
CA SER A 271 -1.22 6.20 20.50
C SER A 271 -1.34 7.71 20.64
N ASP A 272 -0.24 8.39 20.93
CA ASP A 272 -0.20 9.86 20.98
C ASP A 272 0.04 10.50 19.62
N VAL A 273 0.17 9.69 18.57
CA VAL A 273 0.36 10.13 17.17
C VAL A 273 -0.63 9.40 16.27
N SER A 274 -0.88 9.95 15.10
CA SER A 274 -1.81 9.41 14.09
C SER A 274 -1.47 8.00 13.57
N GLY A 275 -0.33 7.44 13.96
CA GLY A 275 0.14 6.15 13.43
C GLY A 275 0.80 6.27 12.06
N LEU A 276 1.19 7.47 11.69
CA LEU A 276 2.20 7.70 10.69
C LEU A 276 3.53 7.16 11.18
N ALA A 277 4.08 6.29 10.44
CA ALA A 277 5.36 5.69 10.69
C ALA A 277 5.46 5.03 12.08
N SER A 278 5.38 3.75 12.05
CA SER A 278 5.70 2.85 13.17
C SER A 278 4.79 3.02 14.40
N GLU A 279 3.88 2.06 14.58
CA GLU A 279 3.72 1.63 15.97
C GLU A 279 5.14 1.54 16.54
N PRO A 280 5.41 2.09 17.74
CA PRO A 280 6.62 1.70 18.40
C PRO A 280 6.52 0.17 18.48
N VAL A 281 7.28 -0.53 17.67
CA VAL A 281 7.70 -1.88 18.03
C VAL A 281 8.10 -1.69 19.47
N GLU A 282 7.45 -2.39 20.40
CA GLU A 282 7.97 -2.47 21.76
C GLU A 282 9.40 -2.95 21.59
N THR A 283 10.29 -2.00 21.54
CA THR A 283 11.70 -2.23 21.64
C THR A 283 11.97 -2.56 23.09
N GLY A 284 11.78 -3.81 23.42
CA GLY A 284 12.67 -4.44 24.36
C GLY A 284 14.06 -4.60 23.75
N ALA A 285 14.45 -3.72 22.86
CA ALA A 285 15.80 -3.54 22.39
C ALA A 285 15.90 -2.12 21.85
N ASP A 286 16.83 -1.34 22.36
CA ASP A 286 17.20 -0.03 21.87
C ASP A 286 17.13 0.03 20.35
N ILE A 287 16.39 1.03 19.78
CA ILE A 287 16.52 1.38 18.36
C ILE A 287 17.97 1.83 18.22
N PRO A 288 18.82 1.07 17.52
CA PRO A 288 20.20 1.46 17.35
C PRO A 288 20.21 2.77 16.56
N SER A 289 20.61 3.82 17.21
CA SER A 289 20.82 5.11 16.59
C SER A 289 21.88 5.00 15.49
N GLY A 290 21.46 5.07 14.23
CA GLY A 290 22.31 5.41 13.09
C GLY A 290 23.17 4.30 12.48
N ARG A 291 23.67 3.31 13.19
CA ARG A 291 24.59 2.30 12.63
C ARG A 291 23.95 0.98 12.23
N ASP A 292 22.88 0.57 12.90
CA ASP A 292 22.23 -0.74 12.64
C ASP A 292 21.03 -0.65 11.68
N ALA A 293 20.68 0.58 11.21
CA ALA A 293 19.59 0.79 10.25
C ALA A 293 19.83 0.21 8.84
N LEU A 294 21.07 -0.12 8.50
CA LEU A 294 21.46 -0.66 7.20
C LEU A 294 21.46 -2.19 7.15
N GLY A 295 21.25 -2.86 8.27
CA GLY A 295 21.14 -4.31 8.34
C GLY A 295 22.34 -5.08 7.74
N GLU A 296 22.03 -6.17 7.07
CA GLU A 296 23.04 -7.07 6.48
C GLU A 296 22.68 -7.47 5.05
N LEU A 297 23.68 -7.54 4.17
CA LEU A 297 23.54 -8.08 2.82
C LEU A 297 23.91 -9.55 2.80
N TYR A 298 22.98 -10.40 2.37
CA TYR A 298 23.19 -11.83 2.14
C TYR A 298 23.27 -12.11 0.65
N PHE A 299 24.19 -12.99 0.24
CA PHE A 299 24.36 -13.40 -1.16
C PHE A 299 25.08 -14.73 -1.24
N PHE A 300 25.00 -15.38 -2.40
CA PHE A 300 25.76 -16.59 -2.65
C PHE A 300 27.04 -16.28 -3.40
N THR A 301 28.12 -16.94 -3.00
CA THR A 301 29.37 -16.95 -3.74
C THR A 301 29.47 -18.25 -4.54
N LEU A 302 29.70 -18.14 -5.84
CA LEU A 302 29.95 -19.29 -6.72
C LEU A 302 31.46 -19.41 -6.92
N PRO A 303 32.11 -20.48 -6.44
CA PRO A 303 33.54 -20.66 -6.69
C PRO A 303 33.80 -20.99 -8.16
N HIS A 304 34.83 -20.39 -8.74
CA HIS A 304 35.22 -20.63 -10.13
C HIS A 304 35.74 -22.04 -10.42
N GLN A 305 36.00 -22.86 -9.40
CA GLN A 305 36.42 -24.23 -9.59
C GLN A 305 35.19 -25.15 -9.70
N ALA A 306 35.05 -25.80 -10.82
CA ALA A 306 34.02 -26.81 -11.04
C ALA A 306 34.04 -27.90 -9.93
N GLY A 307 32.91 -28.06 -9.26
CA GLY A 307 32.69 -29.08 -8.25
C GLY A 307 32.81 -28.62 -6.78
N GLN A 308 33.07 -27.35 -6.52
CA GLN A 308 32.85 -26.78 -5.17
C GLN A 308 31.42 -26.25 -5.03
N PRO A 309 30.73 -26.46 -3.90
CA PRO A 309 29.41 -25.91 -3.66
C PRO A 309 29.46 -24.37 -3.52
N ALA A 310 28.37 -23.70 -3.87
CA ALA A 310 28.19 -22.31 -3.50
C ALA A 310 28.12 -22.16 -1.98
N SER A 311 28.43 -20.98 -1.47
CA SER A 311 28.33 -20.66 -0.06
C SER A 311 27.43 -19.46 0.12
N LEU A 312 26.51 -19.50 1.08
CA LEU A 312 25.79 -18.35 1.55
C LEU A 312 26.71 -17.54 2.46
N VAL A 313 26.83 -16.25 2.22
CA VAL A 313 27.68 -15.34 3.00
C VAL A 313 26.93 -14.07 3.34
N ARG A 314 27.40 -13.35 4.36
CA ARG A 314 26.84 -12.08 4.80
C ARG A 314 27.87 -10.98 4.92
N LEU A 315 27.45 -9.74 4.71
CA LEU A 315 28.22 -8.51 4.93
C LEU A 315 27.38 -7.49 5.68
N PRO A 316 27.99 -6.76 6.65
CA PRO A 316 27.32 -5.65 7.30
C PRO A 316 26.91 -4.56 6.30
N GLY A 317 25.68 -4.04 6.39
CA GLY A 317 25.18 -3.00 5.50
C GLY A 317 26.02 -1.72 5.50
N MET A 318 26.59 -1.35 6.65
CA MET A 318 27.54 -0.22 6.79
C MET A 318 28.74 -0.34 5.87
N CYS A 319 29.32 -1.52 5.75
CA CYS A 319 30.44 -1.75 4.85
C CYS A 319 29.98 -1.72 3.39
N VAL A 320 28.80 -2.29 3.09
CA VAL A 320 28.22 -2.28 1.74
C VAL A 320 28.04 -0.84 1.24
N VAL A 321 27.52 0.07 2.08
CA VAL A 321 27.37 1.48 1.69
C VAL A 321 28.64 2.34 1.86
N GLY A 322 29.71 1.81 2.41
CA GLY A 322 31.03 2.46 2.52
C GLY A 322 31.27 3.35 3.71
N GLU A 323 30.44 3.22 4.70
CA GLU A 323 30.62 3.91 5.98
C GLU A 323 31.55 3.18 6.95
N ALA A 324 31.90 1.92 6.61
CA ALA A 324 32.87 1.11 7.33
C ALA A 324 33.71 0.27 6.36
N GLU A 325 34.88 -0.22 6.81
CA GLU A 325 35.64 -1.24 6.08
C GLU A 325 34.90 -2.58 6.13
N CYS A 326 34.84 -3.29 5.00
CA CYS A 326 34.24 -4.61 4.96
C CYS A 326 35.14 -5.64 5.64
N PRO A 327 34.61 -6.47 6.52
CA PRO A 327 35.32 -7.61 7.10
C PRO A 327 35.55 -8.70 6.02
N GLU A 328 36.27 -9.74 6.37
CA GLU A 328 36.25 -10.99 5.60
C GLU A 328 34.82 -11.52 5.54
N LEU A 329 34.53 -12.25 4.44
CA LEU A 329 33.19 -12.84 4.24
C LEU A 329 32.91 -13.87 5.33
N GLU A 330 31.81 -13.73 6.00
CA GLU A 330 31.34 -14.68 7.00
C GLU A 330 30.36 -15.66 6.35
N PRO A 331 30.72 -16.96 6.26
CA PRO A 331 29.84 -17.99 5.74
C PRO A 331 28.72 -18.28 6.75
N VAL A 332 27.51 -18.44 6.23
CA VAL A 332 26.32 -18.88 6.98
C VAL A 332 26.26 -20.40 6.89
N GLU A 333 26.24 -21.08 8.03
CA GLU A 333 26.07 -22.53 8.04
C GLU A 333 24.68 -22.93 7.55
N THR A 334 24.60 -23.91 6.65
CA THR A 334 23.34 -24.40 6.08
C THR A 334 23.20 -25.90 6.25
N PRO A 335 22.00 -26.44 6.47
CA PRO A 335 21.75 -27.86 6.61
C PRO A 335 21.85 -28.65 5.29
N PHE A 336 22.13 -27.97 4.17
CA PHE A 336 22.20 -28.54 2.83
C PHE A 336 23.30 -27.89 2.00
N PRO A 337 23.93 -28.64 1.06
CA PRO A 337 24.88 -28.06 0.11
C PRO A 337 24.16 -27.39 -1.05
N PHE A 338 24.70 -26.28 -1.54
CA PHE A 338 24.15 -25.55 -2.70
C PHE A 338 24.61 -26.14 -4.03
N ASN A 339 23.97 -27.20 -4.50
CA ASN A 339 24.29 -27.93 -5.71
C ASN A 339 23.33 -27.67 -6.90
N PHE A 340 22.26 -26.91 -6.67
CA PHE A 340 21.19 -26.67 -7.63
C PHE A 340 20.99 -25.18 -7.88
N THR A 341 20.05 -24.84 -8.74
CA THR A 341 19.70 -23.45 -9.02
C THR A 341 19.30 -22.72 -7.76
N LEU A 342 19.95 -21.58 -7.51
CA LEU A 342 19.74 -20.74 -6.34
C LEU A 342 18.67 -19.69 -6.63
N THR A 343 17.94 -19.31 -5.58
CA THR A 343 17.06 -18.15 -5.54
C THR A 343 17.50 -17.22 -4.40
N ALA A 344 17.07 -15.96 -4.42
CA ALA A 344 17.36 -15.07 -3.31
C ALA A 344 16.60 -15.50 -2.04
N LEU A 345 17.14 -15.17 -0.87
CA LEU A 345 16.43 -15.29 0.38
C LEU A 345 15.25 -14.31 0.38
N SER A 346 14.05 -14.76 0.72
CA SER A 346 12.86 -13.92 0.89
C SER A 346 12.76 -13.50 2.36
N TRP A 347 13.04 -12.24 2.65
CA TRP A 347 13.01 -11.70 4.01
C TRP A 347 11.59 -11.34 4.45
N SER A 348 11.28 -11.63 5.72
CA SER A 348 10.08 -11.11 6.37
C SER A 348 10.13 -9.57 6.41
N PRO A 349 8.98 -8.88 6.44
CA PRO A 349 8.93 -7.41 6.40
C PRO A 349 9.73 -6.72 7.51
N ASN A 350 9.88 -7.36 8.67
CA ASN A 350 10.68 -6.88 9.81
C ASN A 350 12.15 -7.35 9.77
N GLY A 351 12.56 -8.15 8.78
CA GLY A 351 13.92 -8.67 8.65
C GLY A 351 14.32 -9.76 9.66
N ASN A 352 13.41 -10.22 10.51
CA ASN A 352 13.76 -11.19 11.56
C ASN A 352 13.93 -12.62 11.05
N PHE A 353 13.33 -12.96 9.91
CA PHE A 353 13.38 -14.30 9.33
C PHE A 353 13.52 -14.25 7.83
N ALA A 354 14.12 -15.28 7.23
CA ALA A 354 14.08 -15.47 5.79
C ALA A 354 13.41 -16.81 5.43
N ALA A 355 12.62 -16.82 4.37
CA ALA A 355 12.09 -18.02 3.76
C ALA A 355 12.92 -18.39 2.53
N PHE A 356 13.17 -19.68 2.34
CA PHE A 356 13.98 -20.19 1.24
C PHE A 356 13.49 -21.58 0.80
N ALA A 357 13.27 -21.76 -0.50
CA ALA A 357 12.87 -23.05 -1.06
C ALA A 357 14.07 -23.75 -1.69
N TYR A 358 14.49 -24.88 -1.12
CA TYR A 358 15.67 -25.61 -1.59
C TYR A 358 15.65 -27.09 -1.19
N PRO A 359 16.13 -28.01 -2.06
CA PRO A 359 16.23 -29.43 -1.71
C PRO A 359 17.45 -29.71 -0.83
N ASP A 360 17.30 -30.59 0.16
CA ASP A 360 18.39 -31.04 1.02
C ASP A 360 19.00 -32.40 0.61
N THR A 361 18.52 -32.95 -0.50
CA THR A 361 18.95 -34.26 -0.99
C THR A 361 19.86 -34.14 -2.21
N PRO A 362 20.81 -35.09 -2.42
CA PRO A 362 21.67 -35.10 -3.59
C PRO A 362 20.90 -35.28 -4.93
N SER A 363 19.67 -35.79 -4.87
CA SER A 363 18.80 -35.98 -6.06
C SER A 363 18.12 -34.70 -6.52
N GLY A 364 18.14 -33.62 -5.72
CA GLY A 364 17.45 -32.38 -6.01
C GLY A 364 15.94 -32.42 -5.73
N THR A 365 15.42 -33.48 -5.15
CA THR A 365 14.02 -33.65 -4.76
C THR A 365 13.92 -34.53 -3.52
N PRO A 366 12.91 -34.33 -2.63
CA PRO A 366 11.96 -33.21 -2.62
C PRO A 366 12.59 -31.87 -2.25
N TYR A 367 11.89 -30.79 -2.62
CA TYR A 367 12.19 -29.45 -2.11
C TYR A 367 11.61 -29.28 -0.72
N LYS A 368 12.28 -28.50 0.11
CA LYS A 368 11.78 -28.04 1.40
C LYS A 368 11.64 -26.52 1.40
N LEU A 369 10.62 -26.04 2.09
CA LEU A 369 10.52 -24.66 2.48
C LEU A 369 11.23 -24.49 3.82
N TRP A 370 12.32 -23.77 3.82
CA TRP A 370 13.13 -23.48 4.98
C TRP A 370 12.81 -22.12 5.56
N LEU A 371 12.80 -22.03 6.88
CA LEU A 371 12.81 -20.80 7.64
C LEU A 371 14.19 -20.61 8.25
N PHE A 372 14.84 -19.52 7.96
CA PHE A 372 16.12 -19.11 8.53
C PHE A 372 15.91 -18.04 9.59
N ASP A 373 16.42 -18.29 10.79
CA ASP A 373 16.52 -17.33 11.89
C ASP A 373 17.97 -16.85 11.98
N PRO A 374 18.31 -15.64 11.50
CA PRO A 374 19.68 -15.16 11.52
C PRO A 374 20.18 -14.76 12.90
N ALA A 375 19.28 -14.51 13.87
CA ALA A 375 19.69 -14.20 15.24
C ALA A 375 20.14 -15.45 16.00
N ALA A 376 19.54 -16.59 15.70
CA ALA A 376 19.90 -17.89 16.27
C ALA A 376 20.84 -18.69 15.35
N ASP A 377 21.07 -18.24 14.13
CA ASP A 377 21.80 -18.93 13.06
C ASP A 377 21.27 -20.35 12.80
N THR A 378 19.92 -20.48 12.74
CA THR A 378 19.23 -21.78 12.64
C THR A 378 18.28 -21.85 11.47
N TRP A 379 18.13 -23.06 10.91
CA TRP A 379 17.23 -23.39 9.82
C TRP A 379 16.18 -24.40 10.28
N THR A 380 14.90 -24.10 10.00
CA THR A 380 13.77 -24.98 10.31
C THR A 380 13.02 -25.30 9.03
N SER A 381 12.72 -26.59 8.78
CA SER A 381 11.89 -27.00 7.66
C SER A 381 10.41 -26.85 8.02
N LEU A 382 9.67 -26.07 7.22
CA LEU A 382 8.24 -25.80 7.42
C LEU A 382 7.35 -26.70 6.55
N PHE A 383 7.81 -27.05 5.34
CA PHE A 383 7.01 -27.76 4.35
C PHE A 383 7.90 -28.55 3.40
N GLU A 384 7.36 -29.61 2.78
CA GLU A 384 8.08 -30.46 1.83
C GLU A 384 7.17 -30.81 0.64
N TYR A 385 7.70 -30.71 -0.59
CA TYR A 385 7.00 -31.07 -1.81
C TYR A 385 7.96 -31.43 -2.95
N ALA A 386 7.45 -32.01 -4.06
CA ALA A 386 8.30 -32.38 -5.19
C ALA A 386 9.11 -31.20 -5.73
N TYR A 387 8.48 -30.04 -5.88
CA TYR A 387 9.14 -28.79 -6.23
C TYR A 387 8.39 -27.60 -5.58
N ILE A 388 9.14 -26.62 -5.09
CA ILE A 388 8.62 -25.40 -4.44
C ILE A 388 9.27 -24.19 -5.11
N ASP A 389 8.45 -23.26 -5.61
CA ASP A 389 8.92 -21.98 -6.15
C ASP A 389 9.37 -21.02 -5.02
N PRO A 390 10.09 -19.94 -5.35
CA PRO A 390 10.49 -18.93 -4.39
C PRO A 390 9.30 -18.43 -3.56
N PRO A 391 9.44 -18.41 -2.22
CA PRO A 391 8.36 -18.01 -1.33
C PRO A 391 8.22 -16.50 -1.21
N PHE A 392 7.03 -16.04 -0.80
CA PHE A 392 6.71 -14.64 -0.50
C PHE A 392 6.10 -14.52 0.90
N TRP A 393 6.51 -13.51 1.62
CA TRP A 393 5.96 -13.18 2.93
C TRP A 393 4.68 -12.38 2.82
N SER A 394 3.74 -12.62 3.73
CA SER A 394 2.64 -11.71 3.96
C SER A 394 3.15 -10.37 4.53
N PRO A 395 2.46 -9.24 4.28
CA PRO A 395 2.88 -7.93 4.80
C PRO A 395 3.00 -7.85 6.33
N ASP A 396 2.27 -8.69 7.07
CA ASP A 396 2.34 -8.80 8.54
C ASP A 396 3.47 -9.73 9.03
N GLY A 397 4.15 -10.44 8.10
CA GLY A 397 5.23 -11.38 8.44
C GLY A 397 4.79 -12.66 9.15
N GLU A 398 3.49 -12.98 9.19
CA GLU A 398 2.94 -14.15 9.87
C GLU A 398 2.77 -15.36 8.95
N TRP A 399 2.66 -15.13 7.64
CA TRP A 399 2.43 -16.17 6.66
C TRP A 399 3.48 -16.14 5.55
N ILE A 400 3.72 -17.31 4.97
CA ILE A 400 4.57 -17.52 3.82
C ILE A 400 3.72 -18.19 2.74
N ALA A 401 3.64 -17.56 1.55
CA ALA A 401 3.00 -18.11 0.37
C ALA A 401 4.03 -18.70 -0.58
N PHE A 402 3.70 -19.81 -1.22
CA PHE A 402 4.55 -20.47 -2.21
C PHE A 402 3.71 -21.32 -3.17
N ARG A 403 4.19 -21.46 -4.39
CA ARG A 403 3.62 -22.38 -5.37
C ARG A 403 4.38 -23.70 -5.32
N VAL A 404 3.66 -24.79 -5.49
CA VAL A 404 4.23 -26.14 -5.58
C VAL A 404 3.91 -26.75 -6.93
N GLN A 405 4.76 -27.70 -7.39
CA GLN A 405 4.56 -28.48 -8.61
C GLN A 405 4.84 -29.95 -8.31
N ASP A 406 3.97 -30.84 -8.81
CA ASP A 406 4.09 -32.29 -8.59
C ASP A 406 4.98 -33.02 -9.63
N GLY A 407 5.50 -32.30 -10.62
CA GLY A 407 6.28 -32.88 -11.73
C GLY A 407 5.43 -33.58 -12.80
N LEU A 408 4.12 -33.67 -12.62
CA LEU A 408 3.16 -34.26 -13.58
C LEU A 408 2.27 -33.21 -14.23
N GLY A 409 2.51 -31.91 -13.94
CA GLY A 409 1.73 -30.79 -14.45
C GLY A 409 0.66 -30.28 -13.47
N GLY A 410 0.54 -30.89 -12.30
CA GLY A 410 -0.24 -30.36 -11.18
C GLY A 410 0.52 -29.24 -10.48
N GLU A 411 -0.18 -28.16 -10.19
CA GLU A 411 0.34 -27.02 -9.48
C GLU A 411 -0.70 -26.46 -8.50
N ASP A 412 -0.23 -26.08 -7.32
CA ASP A 412 -1.08 -25.50 -6.29
C ASP A 412 -0.37 -24.34 -5.58
N VAL A 413 -1.15 -23.40 -5.05
CA VAL A 413 -0.69 -22.31 -4.20
C VAL A 413 -1.00 -22.65 -2.75
N TYR A 414 0.04 -22.63 -1.93
CA TYR A 414 -0.04 -22.89 -0.50
C TYR A 414 0.32 -21.64 0.30
N VAL A 415 -0.22 -21.58 1.51
CA VAL A 415 0.29 -20.70 2.56
C VAL A 415 0.56 -21.52 3.81
N VAL A 416 1.61 -21.13 4.55
CA VAL A 416 1.97 -21.73 5.83
C VAL A 416 2.25 -20.62 6.83
N ARG A 417 1.85 -20.83 8.08
CA ARG A 417 2.30 -19.93 9.16
C ARG A 417 3.80 -20.04 9.37
N ARG A 418 4.42 -18.93 9.74
CA ARG A 418 5.85 -18.85 10.05
C ARG A 418 6.32 -19.88 11.07
N ASP A 419 5.49 -20.24 12.05
CA ASP A 419 5.77 -21.26 13.05
C ASP A 419 5.45 -22.70 12.59
N GLY A 420 5.00 -22.88 11.35
CA GLY A 420 4.60 -24.19 10.80
C GLY A 420 3.27 -24.74 11.31
N SER A 421 2.56 -24.03 12.20
CA SER A 421 1.37 -24.54 12.90
C SER A 421 0.13 -24.71 12.01
N GLU A 422 0.01 -23.94 10.92
CA GLU A 422 -1.14 -23.97 10.04
C GLU A 422 -0.70 -23.93 8.57
N GLN A 423 -1.25 -24.85 7.77
CA GLN A 423 -0.97 -24.96 6.34
C GLN A 423 -2.29 -24.99 5.57
N LYS A 424 -2.39 -24.24 4.49
CA LYS A 424 -3.60 -24.20 3.63
C LYS A 424 -3.20 -24.35 2.17
N ASN A 425 -3.86 -25.28 1.45
CA ASN A 425 -3.86 -25.30 0.00
C ASN A 425 -5.00 -24.38 -0.47
N LEU A 426 -4.67 -23.29 -1.15
CA LEU A 426 -5.63 -22.30 -1.61
C LEU A 426 -6.28 -22.67 -2.95
N THR A 427 -5.69 -23.58 -3.73
CA THR A 427 -6.11 -23.91 -5.10
C THR A 427 -6.43 -25.37 -5.35
N GLY A 428 -6.27 -26.26 -4.36
CA GLY A 428 -6.47 -27.70 -4.46
C GLY A 428 -7.90 -28.13 -4.85
N SER A 429 -8.86 -27.21 -4.88
CA SER A 429 -10.22 -27.45 -5.38
C SER A 429 -10.40 -27.14 -6.88
N GLY A 430 -9.33 -26.82 -7.64
CA GLY A 430 -9.42 -26.44 -9.04
C GLY A 430 -9.96 -25.01 -9.26
N ASN A 431 -9.79 -24.13 -8.31
CA ASN A 431 -10.34 -22.76 -8.35
C ASN A 431 -9.69 -21.87 -9.41
N LEU A 432 -8.47 -22.18 -9.85
CA LEU A 432 -7.80 -21.47 -10.94
C LEU A 432 -8.21 -22.07 -12.30
N PRO A 433 -8.57 -21.22 -13.29
CA PRO A 433 -8.96 -21.69 -14.60
C PRO A 433 -7.86 -22.52 -15.30
N GLU A 434 -8.19 -23.71 -15.81
CA GLU A 434 -7.21 -24.60 -16.45
C GLU A 434 -6.57 -24.00 -17.71
N GLU A 435 -7.32 -23.17 -18.44
CA GLU A 435 -6.82 -22.50 -19.64
C GLU A 435 -5.66 -21.54 -19.38
N GLY A 436 -5.52 -21.05 -18.16
CA GLY A 436 -4.44 -20.13 -17.74
C GLY A 436 -3.16 -20.83 -17.29
N ARG A 437 -3.16 -22.12 -17.09
CA ARG A 437 -1.98 -22.85 -16.58
C ARG A 437 -0.83 -22.91 -17.59
N PRO A 438 0.44 -22.87 -17.18
CA PRO A 438 0.93 -22.72 -15.78
C PRO A 438 0.73 -21.30 -15.25
N TYR A 439 0.69 -21.18 -13.93
CA TYR A 439 0.61 -19.90 -13.22
C TYR A 439 1.96 -19.54 -12.57
N VAL A 440 2.24 -18.26 -12.48
CA VAL A 440 3.37 -17.69 -11.71
C VAL A 440 2.81 -16.88 -10.58
N MET A 441 3.36 -17.03 -9.41
CA MET A 441 3.03 -16.23 -8.23
C MET A 441 3.95 -15.01 -8.18
N ASP A 442 3.39 -13.82 -8.08
CA ASP A 442 4.13 -12.55 -8.07
C ASP A 442 4.16 -11.88 -6.68
N GLY A 443 3.43 -12.41 -5.69
CA GLY A 443 3.52 -11.96 -4.29
C GLY A 443 2.21 -11.81 -3.56
N TRP A 444 2.27 -11.10 -2.43
CA TRP A 444 1.12 -10.78 -1.57
C TRP A 444 0.59 -9.39 -1.83
N ILE A 445 -0.73 -9.25 -1.76
CA ILE A 445 -1.39 -7.96 -1.84
C ILE A 445 -2.70 -7.99 -1.05
N ALA A 446 -2.85 -7.08 -0.09
CA ALA A 446 -4.10 -6.86 0.64
C ALA A 446 -4.83 -8.17 1.06
N GLY A 447 -4.13 -9.10 1.71
CA GLY A 447 -4.71 -10.38 2.18
C GLY A 447 -4.99 -11.41 1.08
N SER A 448 -4.49 -11.17 -0.14
CA SER A 448 -4.60 -12.06 -1.30
C SER A 448 -3.24 -12.38 -1.89
N ILE A 449 -3.14 -13.49 -2.61
CA ILE A 449 -1.98 -13.86 -3.41
C ILE A 449 -2.21 -13.43 -4.85
N LEU A 450 -1.25 -12.74 -5.43
CA LEU A 450 -1.25 -12.35 -6.83
C LEU A 450 -0.65 -13.48 -7.67
N VAL A 451 -1.43 -13.98 -8.62
CA VAL A 451 -0.99 -15.00 -9.60
C VAL A 451 -1.34 -14.56 -11.01
N ARG A 452 -0.47 -14.86 -11.95
CA ARG A 452 -0.71 -14.61 -13.37
C ARG A 452 -0.48 -15.88 -14.21
N SER A 453 -1.19 -15.98 -15.31
CA SER A 453 -0.94 -17.03 -16.29
C SER A 453 0.40 -16.83 -17.00
N ALA A 454 1.18 -17.88 -17.12
CA ALA A 454 2.43 -17.89 -17.88
C ALA A 454 2.29 -18.53 -19.29
N LYS A 455 1.08 -18.92 -19.68
CA LYS A 455 0.82 -19.73 -20.90
C LYS A 455 1.19 -19.02 -22.21
N LEU A 456 1.09 -17.71 -22.26
CA LEU A 456 1.34 -16.90 -23.45
C LEU A 456 2.58 -15.98 -23.28
N GLY A 457 3.59 -16.49 -22.60
CA GLY A 457 4.73 -15.66 -22.21
C GLY A 457 4.34 -14.78 -21.03
N ASN A 458 4.40 -13.46 -21.19
CA ASN A 458 3.97 -12.52 -20.15
C ASN A 458 2.54 -11.99 -20.40
N GLU A 459 1.82 -12.53 -21.37
CA GLU A 459 0.47 -12.12 -21.73
C GLU A 459 -0.53 -13.14 -21.18
N GLY A 460 -1.26 -12.78 -20.15
CA GLY A 460 -2.27 -13.67 -19.59
C GLY A 460 -3.07 -13.02 -18.49
N PRO A 461 -4.21 -13.62 -18.12
CA PRO A 461 -5.03 -13.11 -17.06
C PRO A 461 -4.27 -13.12 -15.72
N VAL A 462 -4.56 -12.11 -14.91
CA VAL A 462 -4.03 -11.93 -13.54
C VAL A 462 -5.17 -12.16 -12.56
N TYR A 463 -4.91 -12.94 -11.54
CA TYR A 463 -5.89 -13.29 -10.53
C TYR A 463 -5.39 -12.96 -9.13
N LEU A 464 -6.33 -12.69 -8.24
CA LEU A 464 -6.11 -12.60 -6.80
C LEU A 464 -6.79 -13.80 -6.13
N ILE A 465 -6.02 -14.54 -5.32
CA ILE A 465 -6.51 -15.64 -4.50
C ILE A 465 -6.59 -15.15 -3.05
N ARG A 466 -7.78 -15.00 -2.52
CA ARG A 466 -7.97 -14.56 -1.13
C ARG A 466 -7.52 -15.66 -0.16
N VAL A 467 -6.64 -15.32 0.77
CA VAL A 467 -6.03 -16.31 1.69
C VAL A 467 -7.05 -16.87 2.70
N ALA A 468 -8.05 -16.06 3.08
CA ALA A 468 -9.04 -16.46 4.07
C ALA A 468 -9.87 -17.69 3.66
N ASP A 469 -10.23 -17.80 2.38
CA ASP A 469 -11.17 -18.82 1.87
C ASP A 469 -10.80 -19.41 0.49
N GLY A 470 -9.68 -19.01 -0.11
CA GLY A 470 -9.24 -19.48 -1.42
C GLY A 470 -10.07 -18.96 -2.60
N GLN A 471 -10.94 -17.94 -2.39
CA GLN A 471 -11.72 -17.37 -3.49
C GLN A 471 -10.81 -16.68 -4.51
N VAL A 472 -10.98 -17.06 -5.79
CA VAL A 472 -10.24 -16.51 -6.92
C VAL A 472 -11.07 -15.43 -7.59
N ARG A 473 -10.48 -14.27 -7.85
CA ARG A 473 -11.09 -13.20 -8.65
C ARG A 473 -10.11 -12.70 -9.70
N PRO A 474 -10.57 -12.34 -10.91
CA PRO A 474 -9.72 -11.65 -11.88
C PRO A 474 -9.38 -10.24 -11.35
N MET A 475 -8.16 -9.78 -11.63
CA MET A 475 -7.70 -8.45 -11.25
C MET A 475 -7.93 -7.43 -12.36
N PHE A 476 -7.76 -7.84 -13.62
CA PHE A 476 -7.95 -6.99 -14.79
C PHE A 476 -8.82 -7.70 -15.82
N ASP A 477 -9.73 -6.95 -16.47
CA ASP A 477 -10.65 -7.50 -17.48
C ASP A 477 -10.01 -7.74 -18.86
N THR A 478 -8.77 -7.28 -19.05
CA THR A 478 -8.09 -7.36 -20.35
C THR A 478 -6.85 -8.21 -20.28
N LEU A 479 -6.57 -8.92 -21.38
CA LEU A 479 -5.27 -9.57 -21.62
C LEU A 479 -4.18 -8.49 -21.56
N LEU A 480 -3.31 -8.61 -20.61
CA LEU A 480 -2.28 -7.63 -20.37
C LEU A 480 -0.98 -8.07 -21.05
N THR A 481 -0.38 -7.20 -21.84
CA THR A 481 0.93 -7.37 -22.46
C THR A 481 2.07 -7.14 -21.47
N LYS A 482 2.14 -7.92 -20.36
CA LYS A 482 2.86 -7.44 -19.21
C LYS A 482 3.88 -8.37 -18.60
N ALA A 483 5.01 -7.76 -18.26
CA ALA A 483 6.04 -8.33 -17.40
C ALA A 483 5.96 -7.77 -15.99
N ALA A 484 6.31 -8.61 -15.01
CA ALA A 484 6.62 -8.26 -13.63
C ALA A 484 5.56 -7.41 -12.89
N PHE A 485 4.64 -8.07 -12.25
CA PHE A 485 3.83 -7.44 -11.21
C PHE A 485 4.60 -7.45 -9.89
N VAL A 486 4.77 -6.30 -9.27
CA VAL A 486 5.51 -6.17 -8.03
C VAL A 486 4.62 -5.46 -7.01
N PRO A 487 4.04 -6.20 -6.04
CA PRO A 487 3.33 -5.59 -4.93
C PRO A 487 4.25 -4.69 -4.11
N SER A 488 3.71 -3.56 -3.61
CA SER A 488 4.41 -2.73 -2.63
C SER A 488 4.56 -3.46 -1.31
N HIS A 489 5.53 -3.06 -0.49
CA HIS A 489 5.78 -3.70 0.81
C HIS A 489 4.57 -3.67 1.75
N GLU A 490 3.76 -2.64 1.66
CA GLU A 490 2.50 -2.49 2.40
C GLU A 490 1.32 -3.24 1.77
N GLY A 491 1.48 -3.80 0.55
CA GLY A 491 0.42 -4.50 -0.16
C GLY A 491 -0.72 -3.61 -0.66
N ALA A 492 -0.54 -2.28 -0.65
CA ALA A 492 -1.57 -1.31 -1.07
C ALA A 492 -1.47 -0.92 -2.55
N TRP A 493 -0.35 -1.19 -3.22
CA TRP A 493 -0.07 -0.84 -4.60
C TRP A 493 0.58 -1.99 -5.35
N ILE A 494 0.39 -2.00 -6.67
CA ILE A 494 1.09 -2.91 -7.58
C ILE A 494 1.78 -2.08 -8.65
N ALA A 495 3.09 -2.29 -8.82
CA ALA A 495 3.84 -1.77 -9.96
C ALA A 495 3.91 -2.83 -11.05
N TYR A 496 3.81 -2.42 -12.30
CA TYR A 496 3.94 -3.32 -13.44
C TYR A 496 4.38 -2.59 -14.70
N GLY A 497 5.07 -3.32 -15.58
CA GLY A 497 5.35 -2.86 -16.94
C GLY A 497 4.18 -3.16 -17.86
N ASP A 498 3.84 -2.28 -18.77
CA ASP A 498 2.82 -2.45 -19.81
C ASP A 498 3.38 -2.05 -21.17
N TYR A 499 2.81 -2.59 -22.25
CA TYR A 499 3.15 -2.15 -23.60
C TYR A 499 1.96 -1.43 -24.23
N ASP A 500 2.12 -0.14 -24.46
CA ASP A 500 1.12 0.66 -25.17
C ASP A 500 1.33 0.55 -26.69
N TYR A 501 0.47 -0.22 -27.32
CA TYR A 501 0.49 -0.39 -28.78
C TYR A 501 0.19 0.89 -29.57
N SER A 502 -0.48 1.85 -28.96
CA SER A 502 -0.84 3.11 -29.64
C SER A 502 0.36 4.05 -29.75
N SER A 503 1.19 4.10 -28.72
CA SER A 503 2.41 4.91 -28.68
C SER A 503 3.70 4.11 -28.94
N LEU A 504 3.61 2.78 -29.05
CA LEU A 504 4.74 1.83 -29.18
C LEU A 504 5.76 2.00 -28.03
N LYS A 505 5.25 2.14 -26.81
CA LYS A 505 6.09 2.35 -25.62
C LYS A 505 5.90 1.24 -24.60
N HIS A 506 6.99 0.87 -23.95
CA HIS A 506 6.95 0.20 -22.67
C HIS A 506 6.69 1.25 -21.58
N VAL A 507 5.66 1.04 -20.78
CA VAL A 507 5.17 1.99 -19.80
C VAL A 507 5.22 1.38 -18.41
N LEU A 508 5.87 2.04 -17.47
CA LEU A 508 5.77 1.68 -16.05
C LEU A 508 4.48 2.27 -15.48
N LYS A 509 3.68 1.42 -14.87
CA LYS A 509 2.40 1.80 -14.24
C LYS A 509 2.34 1.33 -12.80
N VAL A 510 1.53 2.01 -12.01
CA VAL A 510 1.08 1.54 -10.69
C VAL A 510 -0.43 1.57 -10.64
N SER A 511 -1.01 0.65 -9.87
CA SER A 511 -2.45 0.62 -9.60
C SER A 511 -2.72 0.13 -8.18
N GLU A 512 -3.95 0.30 -7.73
CA GLU A 512 -4.45 -0.38 -6.54
C GLU A 512 -4.64 -1.89 -6.76
N PRO A 513 -4.81 -2.68 -5.68
CA PRO A 513 -4.94 -4.14 -5.75
C PRO A 513 -6.14 -4.66 -6.56
N ASP A 514 -7.14 -3.83 -6.77
CA ASP A 514 -8.33 -4.15 -7.57
C ASP A 514 -8.18 -3.73 -9.05
N GLY A 515 -7.02 -3.17 -9.43
CA GLY A 515 -6.77 -2.64 -10.75
C GLY A 515 -7.32 -1.23 -10.99
N ALA A 516 -7.89 -0.60 -9.96
CA ALA A 516 -8.34 0.80 -10.03
C ALA A 516 -7.17 1.80 -9.89
N HIS A 517 -7.46 3.07 -10.13
CA HIS A 517 -6.51 4.19 -9.97
C HIS A 517 -5.16 3.95 -10.66
N VAL A 518 -5.20 3.53 -11.93
CA VAL A 518 -3.98 3.32 -12.72
C VAL A 518 -3.27 4.65 -12.98
N VAL A 519 -2.02 4.75 -12.54
CA VAL A 519 -1.14 5.89 -12.80
C VAL A 519 -0.01 5.44 -13.71
N GLU A 520 0.14 6.13 -14.84
CA GLU A 520 1.30 5.97 -15.71
C GLU A 520 2.46 6.80 -15.18
N LEU A 521 3.58 6.14 -14.86
CA LEU A 521 4.72 6.78 -14.24
C LEU A 521 5.77 7.23 -15.27
N ALA A 522 6.14 6.33 -16.19
CA ALA A 522 7.16 6.60 -17.21
C ALA A 522 6.95 5.73 -18.45
N GLY A 523 7.29 6.24 -19.62
CA GLY A 523 7.17 5.51 -20.89
C GLY A 523 8.44 5.60 -21.73
N PHE A 524 8.89 4.46 -22.29
CA PHE A 524 10.11 4.32 -23.07
C PHE A 524 9.82 3.64 -24.41
N THR A 525 10.44 4.12 -25.48
CA THR A 525 10.27 3.56 -26.82
C THR A 525 11.27 2.42 -27.04
N GLY A 526 10.77 1.25 -27.41
CA GLY A 526 11.56 0.03 -27.56
C GLY A 526 12.05 -0.55 -26.24
N GLY A 527 12.95 -1.52 -26.27
CA GLY A 527 13.59 -2.10 -25.07
C GLY A 527 12.64 -2.87 -24.14
N THR A 528 13.05 -3.04 -22.89
CA THR A 528 12.28 -3.74 -21.83
C THR A 528 12.51 -3.08 -20.46
N LEU A 529 11.49 -3.19 -19.58
CA LEU A 529 11.52 -2.71 -18.21
C LEU A 529 11.59 -3.90 -17.23
N TYR A 530 12.74 -4.13 -16.61
CA TYR A 530 12.94 -5.19 -15.61
C TYR A 530 14.37 -5.13 -15.03
N PRO A 531 14.61 -5.36 -13.72
CA PRO A 531 13.61 -5.52 -12.66
C PRO A 531 12.92 -4.20 -12.26
N ILE A 532 11.80 -4.31 -11.56
CA ILE A 532 11.09 -3.21 -10.90
C ILE A 532 11.10 -3.51 -9.40
N VAL A 533 11.45 -2.55 -8.55
CA VAL A 533 11.50 -2.72 -7.10
C VAL A 533 10.94 -1.50 -6.38
N TRP A 534 10.24 -1.73 -5.27
CA TRP A 534 9.75 -0.68 -4.40
C TRP A 534 10.79 -0.27 -3.37
N SER A 535 10.84 1.03 -3.01
CA SER A 535 11.52 1.48 -1.80
C SER A 535 10.83 0.92 -0.55
N PRO A 536 11.56 0.74 0.58
CA PRO A 536 10.98 0.17 1.81
C PRO A 536 9.76 0.92 2.34
N ASP A 537 9.65 2.22 2.07
CA ASP A 537 8.53 3.08 2.42
C ASP A 537 7.39 3.08 1.38
N SER A 538 7.50 2.26 0.31
CA SER A 538 6.53 2.16 -0.80
C SER A 538 6.20 3.48 -1.50
N ARG A 539 7.09 4.50 -1.41
CA ARG A 539 6.89 5.82 -2.03
C ARG A 539 7.59 5.99 -3.35
N ARG A 540 8.67 5.22 -3.59
CA ARG A 540 9.50 5.29 -4.80
C ARG A 540 9.63 3.92 -5.42
N LEU A 541 9.94 3.94 -6.71
CA LEU A 541 10.28 2.77 -7.50
C LEU A 541 11.67 2.96 -8.09
N ALA A 542 12.45 1.89 -8.09
CA ALA A 542 13.62 1.79 -8.94
C ALA A 542 13.38 0.69 -9.98
N PHE A 543 13.83 0.92 -11.20
CA PHE A 543 13.67 -0.03 -12.30
C PHE A 543 14.81 0.09 -13.30
N ALA A 544 15.13 -1.03 -13.95
CA ALA A 544 16.07 -1.01 -15.07
C ALA A 544 15.31 -0.95 -16.39
N TYR A 545 15.80 -0.13 -17.31
CA TYR A 545 15.37 -0.05 -18.70
C TYR A 545 16.52 -0.53 -19.60
N TYR A 546 16.29 -1.64 -20.28
CA TYR A 546 17.20 -2.16 -21.28
C TYR A 546 16.87 -1.58 -22.63
N THR A 547 17.84 -0.88 -23.24
CA THR A 547 17.67 -0.35 -24.58
C THR A 547 17.61 -1.46 -25.63
N GLU A 548 17.07 -1.17 -26.81
CA GLU A 548 17.18 -2.09 -27.94
C GLU A 548 18.64 -2.35 -28.30
N ILE A 549 18.95 -3.57 -28.74
CA ILE A 549 20.28 -3.93 -29.19
C ILE A 549 20.60 -3.19 -30.49
N THR A 550 21.42 -2.16 -30.42
CA THR A 550 21.90 -1.43 -31.57
C THR A 550 23.39 -1.76 -31.79
N GLN A 551 23.75 -2.19 -32.98
CA GLN A 551 25.15 -2.56 -33.34
C GLN A 551 25.79 -3.60 -32.41
N GLY A 552 24.99 -4.50 -31.81
CA GLY A 552 25.47 -5.53 -30.88
C GLY A 552 25.71 -5.05 -29.45
N THR A 553 25.39 -3.79 -29.12
CA THR A 553 25.51 -3.25 -27.77
C THR A 553 24.13 -2.96 -27.20
N GLN A 554 23.87 -3.45 -25.99
CA GLN A 554 22.70 -3.13 -25.18
C GLN A 554 23.18 -2.39 -23.92
N THR A 555 22.46 -1.38 -23.49
CA THR A 555 22.69 -0.71 -22.20
C THR A 555 21.48 -0.92 -21.29
N ALA A 556 21.75 -0.98 -20.01
CA ALA A 556 20.76 -1.03 -18.96
C ALA A 556 20.87 0.25 -18.12
N ASP A 557 19.88 1.10 -18.21
CA ASP A 557 19.78 2.32 -17.44
C ASP A 557 18.86 2.08 -16.21
N VAL A 558 19.34 2.36 -15.00
CA VAL A 558 18.52 2.25 -13.79
C VAL A 558 17.96 3.63 -13.45
N TYR A 559 16.66 3.69 -13.27
CA TYR A 559 15.91 4.89 -12.95
C TYR A 559 15.29 4.80 -11.57
N LEU A 560 15.12 5.95 -10.94
CA LEU A 560 14.32 6.18 -9.74
C LEU A 560 13.14 7.07 -10.13
N ILE A 561 11.96 6.80 -9.58
CA ILE A 561 10.75 7.60 -9.77
C ILE A 561 9.87 7.54 -8.53
N ASP A 562 9.20 8.64 -8.22
CA ASP A 562 8.18 8.67 -7.17
C ASP A 562 6.90 7.98 -7.66
N ARG A 563 6.16 7.37 -6.75
CA ARG A 563 4.90 6.67 -7.04
C ARG A 563 3.83 7.57 -7.71
N ASP A 564 3.94 8.89 -7.57
CA ASP A 564 3.05 9.85 -8.22
C ASP A 564 3.50 10.24 -9.65
N GLY A 565 4.54 9.60 -10.18
CA GLY A 565 5.09 9.85 -11.50
C GLY A 565 6.08 11.01 -11.59
N LYS A 566 6.40 11.65 -10.46
CA LYS A 566 7.39 12.74 -10.43
C LYS A 566 8.79 12.21 -10.15
N GLY A 567 9.78 13.09 -10.29
CA GLY A 567 11.15 12.83 -9.88
C GLY A 567 11.89 11.77 -10.70
N LEU A 568 11.44 11.44 -11.93
CA LEU A 568 12.16 10.49 -12.79
C LEU A 568 13.63 10.91 -12.96
N LYS A 569 14.54 10.07 -12.48
CA LYS A 569 15.97 10.33 -12.49
C LYS A 569 16.74 9.06 -12.83
N GLN A 570 17.65 9.13 -13.82
CA GLN A 570 18.62 8.07 -14.05
C GLN A 570 19.67 8.08 -12.95
N VAL A 571 19.86 6.95 -12.27
CA VAL A 571 20.78 6.83 -11.13
C VAL A 571 21.97 5.91 -11.41
N TYR A 572 21.85 5.01 -12.40
CA TYR A 572 22.93 4.12 -12.81
C TYR A 572 22.86 3.83 -14.31
N ARG A 573 24.00 3.53 -14.93
CA ARG A 573 24.10 3.03 -16.31
C ARG A 573 25.12 1.91 -16.38
N GLY A 574 24.70 0.76 -16.89
CA GLY A 574 25.52 -0.44 -17.07
C GLY A 574 25.19 -1.15 -18.38
N THR A 575 25.69 -2.37 -18.50
CA THR A 575 25.44 -3.22 -19.69
C THR A 575 24.43 -4.32 -19.41
N THR A 576 24.54 -5.01 -18.27
CA THR A 576 23.65 -6.09 -17.89
C THR A 576 23.36 -6.00 -16.38
N VAL A 577 22.21 -5.46 -16.04
CA VAL A 577 21.76 -5.31 -14.65
C VAL A 577 20.99 -6.57 -14.23
N GLY A 578 21.56 -7.38 -13.33
CA GLY A 578 20.93 -8.62 -12.86
C GLY A 578 19.91 -8.38 -11.75
N ALA A 579 20.26 -7.54 -10.77
CA ALA A 579 19.40 -7.20 -9.65
C ALA A 579 19.49 -5.72 -9.30
N VAL A 580 18.38 -5.19 -8.82
CA VAL A 580 18.26 -3.85 -8.24
C VAL A 580 17.54 -3.99 -6.92
N MET A 581 18.03 -3.37 -5.84
CA MET A 581 17.35 -3.38 -4.55
C MET A 581 17.69 -2.14 -3.72
N PHE A 582 16.72 -1.67 -2.94
CA PHE A 582 16.98 -0.60 -1.98
C PHE A 582 17.68 -1.13 -0.73
N SER A 583 18.48 -0.27 -0.10
CA SER A 583 18.88 -0.49 1.29
C SER A 583 17.65 -0.45 2.23
N PRO A 584 17.71 -1.07 3.40
CA PRO A 584 16.60 -1.07 4.36
C PRO A 584 16.13 0.32 4.79
N ASP A 585 17.03 1.30 4.82
CA ASP A 585 16.73 2.71 5.13
C ASP A 585 16.23 3.53 3.92
N GLY A 586 16.27 2.92 2.70
CA GLY A 586 15.82 3.55 1.45
C GLY A 586 16.74 4.64 0.89
N ASN A 587 17.95 4.85 1.46
CA ASN A 587 18.86 5.91 1.03
C ASN A 587 19.86 5.47 -0.05
N PHE A 588 20.06 4.16 -0.20
CA PHE A 588 20.97 3.59 -1.18
C PHE A 588 20.25 2.60 -2.09
N LEU A 589 20.81 2.42 -3.28
CA LEU A 589 20.39 1.42 -4.23
C LEU A 589 21.55 0.49 -4.55
N LEU A 590 21.37 -0.81 -4.34
CA LEU A 590 22.31 -1.83 -4.78
C LEU A 590 21.97 -2.24 -6.20
N VAL A 591 22.96 -2.27 -7.08
CA VAL A 591 22.84 -2.70 -8.48
C VAL A 591 23.85 -3.79 -8.76
N SER A 592 23.38 -4.96 -9.16
CA SER A 592 24.25 -6.05 -9.62
C SER A 592 24.42 -5.96 -11.13
N GLU A 593 25.67 -5.91 -11.60
CA GLU A 593 26.01 -5.91 -13.01
C GLU A 593 26.79 -7.17 -13.37
N THR A 594 26.32 -7.90 -14.37
CA THR A 594 27.02 -9.08 -14.91
C THR A 594 27.75 -8.67 -16.19
N THR A 595 29.04 -8.94 -16.24
CA THR A 595 29.86 -8.72 -17.44
C THR A 595 30.42 -10.05 -17.93
N SER A 596 30.37 -10.31 -19.24
CA SER A 596 30.83 -11.57 -19.83
C SER A 596 32.32 -11.87 -19.59
N ALA A 597 33.08 -10.90 -19.16
CA ALA A 597 34.54 -11.01 -18.99
C ALA A 597 35.00 -11.08 -17.52
N THR A 598 34.19 -10.62 -16.56
CA THR A 598 34.67 -10.37 -15.19
C THR A 598 33.75 -10.89 -14.08
N GLY A 599 32.68 -11.64 -14.41
CA GLY A 599 31.68 -12.07 -13.43
C GLY A 599 30.70 -10.95 -13.04
N SER A 600 30.00 -11.13 -11.92
CA SER A 600 29.05 -10.13 -11.41
C SER A 600 29.75 -9.15 -10.47
N ARG A 601 29.38 -7.87 -10.57
CA ARG A 601 29.82 -6.78 -9.72
C ARG A 601 28.63 -6.18 -8.99
N LEU A 602 28.86 -5.75 -7.75
CA LEU A 602 27.85 -5.01 -6.99
C LEU A 602 28.26 -3.54 -6.87
N PHE A 603 27.36 -2.67 -7.29
CA PHE A 603 27.49 -1.23 -7.13
C PHE A 603 26.46 -0.75 -6.12
N VAL A 604 26.89 0.17 -5.26
CA VAL A 604 25.99 0.95 -4.41
C VAL A 604 25.91 2.36 -4.94
N VAL A 605 24.69 2.86 -5.07
CA VAL A 605 24.38 4.23 -5.47
C VAL A 605 23.78 4.95 -4.28
N ASP A 606 24.40 6.01 -3.82
CA ASP A 606 23.82 6.93 -2.84
C ASP A 606 22.76 7.79 -3.55
N LEU A 607 21.50 7.66 -3.15
CA LEU A 607 20.37 8.33 -3.80
C LEU A 607 20.32 9.84 -3.52
N ASN A 608 20.99 10.31 -2.47
CA ASN A 608 21.06 11.72 -2.11
C ASN A 608 22.17 12.45 -2.90
N THR A 609 23.36 11.84 -3.00
CA THR A 609 24.51 12.44 -3.68
C THR A 609 24.67 12.01 -5.13
N SER A 610 24.06 10.85 -5.50
CA SER A 610 24.25 10.16 -6.79
C SER A 610 25.66 9.59 -6.99
N GLU A 611 26.44 9.48 -5.92
CA GLU A 611 27.72 8.82 -5.95
C GLU A 611 27.56 7.31 -6.15
N GLN A 612 28.38 6.72 -7.00
CA GLN A 612 28.40 5.29 -7.30
C GLN A 612 29.69 4.67 -6.81
N ARG A 613 29.57 3.53 -6.15
CA ARG A 613 30.73 2.85 -5.58
C ARG A 613 30.64 1.34 -5.82
N LEU A 614 31.77 0.73 -6.19
CA LEU A 614 31.91 -0.71 -6.24
C LEU A 614 32.02 -1.27 -4.82
N VAL A 615 31.21 -2.28 -4.48
CA VAL A 615 31.34 -3.00 -3.22
C VAL A 615 32.58 -3.89 -3.25
N GLN A 616 33.45 -3.73 -2.28
CA GLN A 616 34.69 -4.48 -2.15
C GLN A 616 34.80 -5.07 -0.74
N SER A 617 35.21 -6.33 -0.64
CA SER A 617 35.52 -6.98 0.62
C SER A 617 36.80 -7.80 0.49
N PRO A 618 37.59 -7.94 1.57
CA PRO A 618 38.74 -8.84 1.63
C PRO A 618 38.35 -10.23 1.25
N GLY A 619 38.23 -11.05 0.71
CA GLY A 619 37.72 -12.36 0.34
C GLY A 619 36.91 -12.39 -0.95
N LEU A 620 36.56 -11.20 -1.49
CA LEU A 620 35.97 -11.09 -2.80
C LEU A 620 37.06 -10.85 -3.84
N SER A 621 37.47 -11.91 -4.53
CA SER A 621 38.25 -11.74 -5.75
C SER A 621 37.35 -11.19 -6.85
N MET A 622 37.94 -10.51 -7.85
CA MET A 622 37.22 -10.12 -9.07
C MET A 622 36.61 -11.32 -9.82
N ASP A 623 36.99 -12.52 -9.41
CA ASP A 623 36.59 -13.81 -9.95
C ASP A 623 35.47 -14.47 -9.13
N THR A 624 34.97 -13.86 -8.05
CA THR A 624 33.86 -14.37 -7.25
C THR A 624 32.56 -13.82 -7.82
N GLU A 625 31.69 -14.69 -8.28
CA GLU A 625 30.36 -14.28 -8.73
C GLU A 625 29.47 -14.02 -7.52
N TRP A 626 28.91 -12.81 -7.47
CA TRP A 626 27.85 -12.45 -6.56
C TRP A 626 26.54 -12.97 -7.11
N TYR A 627 25.87 -13.83 -6.40
CA TYR A 627 24.66 -14.44 -6.90
C TYR A 627 23.50 -14.25 -5.93
N MET A 628 22.33 -13.84 -6.47
CA MET A 628 21.07 -13.67 -5.73
C MET A 628 21.21 -12.86 -4.43
N PRO A 629 21.71 -11.63 -4.48
CA PRO A 629 21.81 -10.78 -3.31
C PRO A 629 20.43 -10.49 -2.72
N SER A 630 20.36 -10.40 -1.40
CA SER A 630 19.17 -10.03 -0.65
C SER A 630 19.55 -9.20 0.56
N TRP A 631 18.91 -8.06 0.77
CA TRP A 631 19.25 -7.13 1.83
C TRP A 631 18.25 -7.28 2.99
N ARG A 632 18.75 -7.66 4.14
CA ARG A 632 18.02 -7.80 5.39
C ARG A 632 17.97 -6.43 6.10
N LYS A 633 16.80 -6.08 6.63
CA LYS A 633 16.60 -4.91 7.49
C LYS A 633 17.24 -5.10 8.87
#